data_4dbfabf6a8fdc9c95c143ab7cee7fc42
#
_entry.id   4dbfabf6a8fdc9c95c143ab7cee7fc42
#
_cell.length_a   1.000
_cell.length_b   1.000
_cell.length_c   1.000
_cell.angle_alpha   90.00
_cell.angle_beta   90.00
_cell.angle_gamma   90.00
#
_symmetry.space_group_name_H-M   'P 1'
#
loop_
_entity.id
_entity.type
_entity.pdbx_description
1 polymer ?
#
loop_
_entity_poly.entity_id
_entity_poly.type
_entity_poly.pdbx_seq_one_letter_code
_entity_poly.pdbx_strand_id
1 'polypeptide(L)'
;MEKILVTGGTVFVSRYIAEYYVKKGYEVYVLNRNHKPQSEGVHLIEADRHNLGDVLKGKHFDVVMDVTAYTGEDVNLLLDALGSFDDYILISSRAVYPETEDQPFMEETAIGENKFWGKYGTNKIEAETVLQKRVPNAYILRPPYLYGPMNNVYRETFVFDCAMQNRKFYLPKDGSMKLQFFHVKDLCRFMDVILEMKQRFLLKTG
;
A
#
# COMPACT_ATOMS: atom_id res chain seq x y z
N MET A 1 16.57 15.28 -7.18
CA MET A 1 15.78 14.73 -6.05
C MET A 1 14.76 13.80 -6.68
N GLU A 2 14.70 12.55 -6.23
CA GLU A 2 13.76 11.58 -6.78
C GLU A 2 12.32 11.94 -6.40
N LYS A 3 11.40 11.79 -7.36
CA LYS A 3 10.00 12.16 -7.24
C LYS A 3 9.15 10.92 -6.99
N ILE A 4 8.40 10.93 -5.90
CA ILE A 4 7.51 9.84 -5.53
C ILE A 4 6.06 10.31 -5.62
N LEU A 5 5.22 9.56 -6.31
CA LEU A 5 3.77 9.72 -6.26
C LEU A 5 3.17 8.72 -5.28
N VAL A 6 2.43 9.18 -4.28
CA VAL A 6 1.66 8.35 -3.35
C VAL A 6 0.18 8.60 -3.55
N THR A 7 -0.60 7.57 -3.88
CA THR A 7 -2.06 7.73 -3.92
C THR A 7 -2.64 7.76 -2.51
N GLY A 8 -3.49 8.73 -2.22
CA GLY A 8 -3.99 9.03 -0.87
C GLY A 8 -3.15 10.09 -0.15
N GLY A 9 -2.39 9.71 0.85
CA GLY A 9 -1.48 10.62 1.58
C GLY A 9 -2.07 11.30 2.82
N THR A 10 -3.33 11.05 3.17
CA THR A 10 -3.99 11.73 4.31
C THR A 10 -4.46 10.80 5.43
N VAL A 11 -4.45 9.48 5.21
CA VAL A 11 -4.93 8.50 6.20
C VAL A 11 -3.94 7.36 6.32
N PHE A 12 -3.62 6.97 7.54
CA PHE A 12 -2.83 5.83 7.97
C PHE A 12 -1.68 5.46 7.02
N VAL A 13 -1.79 4.33 6.28
CA VAL A 13 -0.68 3.78 5.49
C VAL A 13 -0.15 4.78 4.48
N SER A 14 -1.03 5.37 3.67
CA SER A 14 -0.62 6.33 2.63
C SER A 14 -0.03 7.62 3.22
N ARG A 15 -0.55 8.09 4.35
CA ARG A 15 0.00 9.23 5.06
C ARG A 15 1.37 8.92 5.65
N TYR A 16 1.50 7.76 6.30
CA TYR A 16 2.78 7.34 6.88
C TYR A 16 3.87 7.21 5.82
N ILE A 17 3.54 6.58 4.68
CA ILE A 17 4.45 6.47 3.53
C ILE A 17 4.89 7.86 3.05
N ALA A 18 3.95 8.78 2.82
CA ALA A 18 4.26 10.12 2.35
C ALA A 18 5.20 10.86 3.33
N GLU A 19 4.87 10.89 4.63
CA GLU A 19 5.70 11.52 5.66
C GLU A 19 7.07 10.84 5.81
N TYR A 20 7.15 9.53 5.64
CA TYR A 20 8.40 8.78 5.71
C TYR A 20 9.37 9.20 4.60
N TYR A 21 8.90 9.28 3.36
CA TYR A 21 9.74 9.66 2.23
C TYR A 21 10.07 11.15 2.20
N VAL A 22 9.18 12.02 2.66
CA VAL A 22 9.52 13.45 2.90
C VAL A 22 10.69 13.57 3.88
N LYS A 23 10.65 12.84 5.00
CA LYS A 23 11.75 12.85 6.00
C LYS A 23 13.07 12.29 5.44
N LYS A 24 13.02 11.45 4.43
CA LYS A 24 14.21 10.94 3.72
C LYS A 24 14.73 11.89 2.64
N GLY A 25 14.06 13.00 2.38
CA GLY A 25 14.48 14.01 1.42
C GLY A 25 14.00 13.78 0.00
N TYR A 26 12.98 12.95 -0.21
CA TYR A 26 12.33 12.80 -1.51
C TYR A 26 11.35 13.94 -1.79
N GLU A 27 11.13 14.23 -3.08
CA GLU A 27 10.05 15.12 -3.52
C GLU A 27 8.76 14.32 -3.63
N VAL A 28 7.89 14.42 -2.62
CA VAL A 28 6.71 13.57 -2.48
C VAL A 28 5.46 14.29 -2.96
N TYR A 29 4.80 13.69 -3.94
CA TYR A 29 3.49 14.10 -4.43
C TYR A 29 2.42 13.18 -3.85
N VAL A 30 1.30 13.75 -3.42
CA VAL A 30 0.14 12.98 -2.94
C VAL A 30 -1.06 13.25 -3.82
N LEU A 31 -1.73 12.19 -4.30
CA LEU A 31 -2.91 12.28 -5.15
C LEU A 31 -4.16 11.98 -4.32
N ASN A 32 -4.98 12.98 -4.05
CA ASN A 32 -6.24 12.82 -3.32
C ASN A 32 -7.21 13.98 -3.56
N ARG A 33 -8.44 13.85 -3.05
CA ARG A 33 -9.53 14.82 -3.20
C ARG A 33 -9.48 16.01 -2.23
N ASN A 34 -8.39 16.21 -1.52
CA ASN A 34 -8.18 17.32 -0.58
C ASN A 34 -9.26 17.48 0.52
N HIS A 35 -9.91 16.39 0.92
CA HIS A 35 -10.93 16.44 1.99
C HIS A 35 -10.35 16.47 3.41
N LYS A 36 -9.04 16.33 3.54
CA LYS A 36 -8.31 16.34 4.82
C LYS A 36 -7.03 17.16 4.68
N PRO A 37 -6.55 17.75 5.79
CA PRO A 37 -5.26 18.45 5.79
C PRO A 37 -4.14 17.55 5.27
N GLN A 38 -3.28 18.13 4.45
CA GLN A 38 -2.10 17.45 3.92
C GLN A 38 -0.98 17.46 4.97
N SER A 39 -0.10 16.46 4.89
CA SER A 39 1.12 16.44 5.71
C SER A 39 2.10 17.53 5.24
N GLU A 40 2.94 18.01 6.16
CA GLU A 40 3.99 18.97 5.83
C GLU A 40 5.01 18.37 4.84
N GLY A 41 5.46 19.17 3.89
CA GLY A 41 6.48 18.81 2.91
C GLY A 41 5.99 17.98 1.72
N VAL A 42 4.69 17.68 1.61
CA VAL A 42 4.13 17.02 0.43
C VAL A 42 3.58 18.03 -0.59
N HIS A 43 3.61 17.65 -1.86
CA HIS A 43 2.98 18.38 -2.95
C HIS A 43 1.62 17.74 -3.29
N LEU A 44 0.54 18.48 -3.10
CA LEU A 44 -0.80 17.98 -3.43
C LEU A 44 -1.05 17.99 -4.94
N ILE A 45 -1.52 16.88 -5.48
CA ILE A 45 -2.23 16.79 -6.76
C ILE A 45 -3.70 16.51 -6.40
N GLU A 46 -4.51 17.56 -6.46
CA GLU A 46 -5.93 17.45 -6.13
C GLU A 46 -6.71 16.86 -7.29
N ALA A 47 -7.21 15.64 -7.10
CA ALA A 47 -8.07 14.97 -8.06
C ALA A 47 -8.86 13.83 -7.42
N ASP A 48 -9.99 13.47 -8.03
CA ASP A 48 -10.64 12.20 -7.78
C ASP A 48 -9.98 11.12 -8.63
N ARG A 49 -9.63 9.97 -8.02
CA ARG A 49 -9.03 8.83 -8.73
C ARG A 49 -9.86 8.37 -9.93
N HIS A 50 -11.20 8.47 -9.83
CA HIS A 50 -12.12 8.09 -10.90
C HIS A 50 -12.36 9.20 -11.94
N ASN A 51 -11.73 10.35 -11.77
CA ASN A 51 -11.78 11.47 -12.71
C ASN A 51 -10.48 12.28 -12.70
N LEU A 52 -9.40 11.65 -13.17
CA LEU A 52 -8.05 12.25 -13.12
C LEU A 52 -7.82 13.30 -14.19
N GLY A 53 -8.51 13.22 -15.34
CA GLY A 53 -8.25 14.13 -16.45
C GLY A 53 -6.76 14.20 -16.81
N ASP A 54 -6.25 15.40 -17.01
CA ASP A 54 -4.87 15.67 -17.43
C ASP A 54 -3.92 16.03 -16.25
N VAL A 55 -4.32 15.83 -14.99
CA VAL A 55 -3.53 16.31 -13.81
C VAL A 55 -2.15 15.64 -13.69
N LEU A 56 -1.97 14.45 -14.25
CA LEU A 56 -0.71 13.71 -14.26
C LEU A 56 0.00 13.76 -15.62
N LYS A 57 -0.64 14.34 -16.65
CA LYS A 57 -0.08 14.38 -18.01
C LYS A 57 1.25 15.13 -18.08
N GLY A 58 2.21 14.53 -18.73
CA GLY A 58 3.56 15.11 -18.88
C GLY A 58 4.39 15.15 -17.60
N LYS A 59 3.89 14.63 -16.48
CA LYS A 59 4.67 14.45 -15.26
C LYS A 59 5.44 13.12 -15.33
N HIS A 60 6.63 13.13 -14.77
CA HIS A 60 7.44 11.93 -14.55
C HIS A 60 7.60 11.71 -13.05
N PHE A 61 7.48 10.46 -12.60
CA PHE A 61 7.77 10.03 -11.24
C PHE A 61 8.78 8.88 -11.27
N ASP A 62 9.82 8.98 -10.45
CA ASP A 62 10.76 7.87 -10.29
C ASP A 62 10.06 6.66 -9.68
N VAL A 63 9.12 6.89 -8.73
CA VAL A 63 8.35 5.82 -8.11
C VAL A 63 6.88 6.21 -7.96
N VAL A 64 5.99 5.30 -8.35
CA VAL A 64 4.56 5.37 -8.04
C VAL A 64 4.24 4.37 -6.93
N MET A 65 3.74 4.84 -5.80
CA MET A 65 3.27 4.02 -4.68
C MET A 65 1.74 4.07 -4.62
N ASP A 66 1.11 3.06 -5.20
CA ASP A 66 -0.35 2.99 -5.27
C ASP A 66 -0.91 2.27 -4.04
N VAL A 67 -1.37 3.06 -3.07
CA VAL A 67 -1.89 2.60 -1.79
C VAL A 67 -3.41 2.46 -1.81
N THR A 68 -4.08 3.22 -2.69
CA THR A 68 -5.55 3.32 -2.69
C THR A 68 -6.24 2.62 -3.85
N ALA A 69 -5.54 1.78 -4.63
CA ALA A 69 -6.18 0.91 -5.59
C ALA A 69 -6.86 -0.28 -4.89
N TYR A 70 -8.15 -0.40 -5.06
CA TYR A 70 -8.96 -1.51 -4.54
C TYR A 70 -9.44 -2.46 -5.64
N THR A 71 -9.54 -1.98 -6.88
CA THR A 71 -10.07 -2.73 -8.02
C THR A 71 -9.13 -2.66 -9.22
N GLY A 72 -9.35 -3.52 -10.22
CA GLY A 72 -8.67 -3.44 -11.51
C GLY A 72 -8.93 -2.12 -12.23
N GLU A 73 -10.14 -1.56 -12.09
CA GLU A 73 -10.49 -0.24 -12.64
C GLU A 73 -9.63 0.87 -12.03
N ASP A 74 -9.44 0.85 -10.71
CA ASP A 74 -8.56 1.83 -10.03
C ASP A 74 -7.16 1.86 -10.62
N VAL A 75 -6.59 0.69 -10.89
CA VAL A 75 -5.26 0.56 -11.51
C VAL A 75 -5.27 1.09 -12.93
N ASN A 76 -6.27 0.71 -13.74
CA ASN A 76 -6.39 1.19 -15.12
C ASN A 76 -6.46 2.70 -15.20
N LEU A 77 -7.34 3.32 -14.43
CA LEU A 77 -7.55 4.78 -14.44
C LEU A 77 -6.28 5.54 -14.06
N LEU A 78 -5.53 5.05 -13.07
CA LEU A 78 -4.26 5.68 -12.70
C LEU A 78 -3.21 5.52 -13.82
N LEU A 79 -3.04 4.32 -14.36
CA LEU A 79 -2.07 4.04 -15.41
C LEU A 79 -2.38 4.80 -16.71
N ASP A 80 -3.67 5.02 -17.03
CA ASP A 80 -4.08 5.79 -18.22
C ASP A 80 -3.80 7.28 -18.06
N ALA A 81 -3.84 7.80 -16.84
CA ALA A 81 -3.58 9.21 -16.55
C ALA A 81 -2.09 9.53 -16.35
N LEU A 82 -1.26 8.54 -15.95
CA LEU A 82 0.16 8.75 -15.70
C LEU A 82 0.91 9.12 -16.99
N GLY A 83 1.81 10.12 -16.88
CA GLY A 83 2.72 10.48 -17.96
C GLY A 83 3.81 9.43 -18.15
N SER A 84 4.75 9.34 -17.21
CA SER A 84 5.79 8.30 -17.17
C SER A 84 6.24 8.03 -15.74
N PHE A 85 6.79 6.84 -15.52
CA PHE A 85 7.37 6.44 -14.25
C PHE A 85 8.41 5.35 -14.45
N ASP A 86 9.32 5.18 -13.47
CA ASP A 86 10.36 4.14 -13.53
C ASP A 86 9.94 2.90 -12.75
N ASP A 87 9.36 3.07 -11.57
CA ASP A 87 8.91 1.99 -10.70
C ASP A 87 7.45 2.15 -10.27
N TYR A 88 6.77 1.01 -10.11
CA TYR A 88 5.41 0.98 -9.58
C TYR A 88 5.33 -0.04 -8.44
N ILE A 89 4.87 0.41 -7.28
CA ILE A 89 4.63 -0.42 -6.09
C ILE A 89 3.14 -0.37 -5.77
N LEU A 90 2.46 -1.50 -5.89
CA LEU A 90 1.07 -1.66 -5.45
C LEU A 90 1.02 -2.20 -4.02
N ILE A 91 0.31 -1.51 -3.14
CA ILE A 91 -0.04 -2.06 -1.83
C ILE A 91 -1.33 -2.88 -1.98
N SER A 92 -1.14 -4.17 -2.17
CA SER A 92 -2.21 -5.16 -2.18
C SER A 92 -2.56 -5.64 -0.76
N SER A 93 -2.90 -6.89 -0.56
CA SER A 93 -3.29 -7.44 0.74
C SER A 93 -3.10 -8.96 0.78
N ARG A 94 -2.79 -9.52 1.95
CA ARG A 94 -2.90 -10.98 2.19
C ARG A 94 -4.31 -11.55 1.95
N ALA A 95 -5.32 -10.70 1.83
CA ALA A 95 -6.70 -11.12 1.56
C ALA A 95 -6.90 -11.80 0.19
N VAL A 96 -5.87 -11.74 -0.67
CA VAL A 96 -5.84 -12.45 -1.97
C VAL A 96 -5.60 -13.96 -1.83
N TYR A 97 -5.15 -14.43 -0.66
CA TYR A 97 -4.94 -15.85 -0.42
C TYR A 97 -6.21 -16.50 0.15
N PRO A 98 -6.66 -17.63 -0.39
CA PRO A 98 -7.75 -18.42 0.20
C PRO A 98 -7.44 -18.80 1.65
N GLU A 99 -8.46 -18.93 2.47
CA GLU A 99 -8.31 -19.41 3.84
C GLU A 99 -7.92 -20.90 3.95
N THR A 100 -7.94 -21.60 2.84
CA THR A 100 -7.56 -23.02 2.72
C THR A 100 -6.08 -23.22 2.46
N GLU A 101 -5.36 -22.15 2.10
CA GLU A 101 -3.93 -22.22 1.84
C GLU A 101 -3.13 -22.28 3.13
N ASP A 102 -2.10 -23.12 3.14
CA ASP A 102 -1.18 -23.27 4.26
C ASP A 102 -0.24 -22.06 4.43
N GLN A 103 0.09 -21.74 5.66
CA GLN A 103 1.06 -20.69 5.99
C GLN A 103 2.45 -21.28 6.32
N PRO A 104 3.54 -20.59 6.02
CA PRO A 104 3.62 -19.22 5.47
C PRO A 104 3.27 -19.14 3.99
N PHE A 105 2.61 -18.05 3.58
CA PHE A 105 2.37 -17.77 2.16
C PHE A 105 3.69 -17.38 1.47
N MET A 106 3.93 -17.97 0.31
CA MET A 106 5.07 -17.66 -0.56
C MET A 106 4.58 -16.91 -1.81
N GLU A 107 5.51 -16.43 -2.64
CA GLU A 107 5.13 -15.74 -3.88
C GLU A 107 4.33 -16.63 -4.83
N GLU A 108 4.62 -17.93 -4.85
CA GLU A 108 3.96 -18.93 -5.70
C GLU A 108 2.64 -19.45 -5.12
N THR A 109 2.32 -19.12 -3.86
CA THR A 109 1.07 -19.55 -3.24
C THR A 109 -0.11 -19.10 -4.09
N ALA A 110 -1.02 -20.01 -4.39
CA ALA A 110 -2.19 -19.73 -5.21
C ALA A 110 -3.04 -18.61 -4.60
N ILE A 111 -3.47 -17.68 -5.44
CA ILE A 111 -4.39 -16.60 -5.06
C ILE A 111 -5.81 -17.00 -5.49
N GLY A 112 -6.81 -16.58 -4.72
CA GLY A 112 -8.20 -16.93 -4.99
C GLY A 112 -9.15 -16.30 -3.99
N GLU A 113 -10.42 -16.64 -4.14
CA GLU A 113 -11.46 -16.14 -3.25
C GLU A 113 -11.22 -16.60 -1.81
N ASN A 114 -11.38 -15.67 -0.87
CA ASN A 114 -11.33 -15.90 0.56
C ASN A 114 -12.70 -15.59 1.16
N LYS A 115 -13.35 -16.55 1.79
CA LYS A 115 -14.71 -16.42 2.32
C LYS A 115 -14.85 -15.35 3.40
N PHE A 116 -13.77 -14.99 4.09
CA PHE A 116 -13.78 -13.95 5.14
C PHE A 116 -13.61 -12.54 4.58
N TRP A 117 -13.00 -12.42 3.40
CA TRP A 117 -12.69 -11.12 2.77
C TRP A 117 -13.62 -10.79 1.60
N GLY A 118 -14.31 -11.79 1.03
CA GLY A 118 -15.27 -11.62 -0.06
C GLY A 118 -14.75 -10.71 -1.18
N LYS A 119 -15.58 -9.75 -1.58
CA LYS A 119 -15.24 -8.82 -2.68
C LYS A 119 -13.95 -8.02 -2.46
N TYR A 120 -13.55 -7.76 -1.22
CA TYR A 120 -12.29 -7.06 -0.98
C TYR A 120 -11.09 -7.87 -1.51
N GLY A 121 -11.06 -9.17 -1.22
CA GLY A 121 -9.99 -10.07 -1.71
C GLY A 121 -10.01 -10.18 -3.22
N THR A 122 -11.15 -10.50 -3.83
CA THR A 122 -11.28 -10.67 -5.28
C THR A 122 -10.98 -9.39 -6.06
N ASN A 123 -11.42 -8.23 -5.57
CA ASN A 123 -11.09 -6.94 -6.17
C ASN A 123 -9.58 -6.65 -6.15
N LYS A 124 -8.88 -7.01 -5.06
CA LYS A 124 -7.42 -6.88 -5.00
C LYS A 124 -6.74 -7.83 -6.00
N ILE A 125 -7.25 -9.05 -6.21
CA ILE A 125 -6.76 -9.96 -7.24
C ILE A 125 -6.91 -9.34 -8.63
N GLU A 126 -8.04 -8.73 -8.93
CA GLU A 126 -8.25 -7.99 -10.18
C GLU A 126 -7.23 -6.85 -10.36
N ALA A 127 -7.00 -6.06 -9.31
CA ALA A 127 -6.01 -4.98 -9.32
C ALA A 127 -4.60 -5.51 -9.62
N GLU A 128 -4.18 -6.60 -8.97
CA GLU A 128 -2.90 -7.25 -9.24
C GLU A 128 -2.80 -7.77 -10.68
N THR A 129 -3.85 -8.43 -11.16
CA THR A 129 -3.91 -9.00 -12.53
C THR A 129 -3.78 -7.90 -13.59
N VAL A 130 -4.51 -6.80 -13.43
CA VAL A 130 -4.42 -5.65 -14.34
C VAL A 130 -3.03 -5.05 -14.31
N LEU A 131 -2.46 -4.86 -13.12
CA LEU A 131 -1.13 -4.27 -12.98
C LEU A 131 -0.05 -5.15 -13.62
N GLN A 132 -0.03 -6.45 -13.34
CA GLN A 132 0.94 -7.38 -13.91
C GLN A 132 0.88 -7.42 -15.43
N LYS A 133 -0.32 -7.33 -16.01
CA LYS A 133 -0.50 -7.32 -17.47
C LYS A 133 0.03 -6.03 -18.10
N ARG A 134 -0.15 -4.88 -17.46
CA ARG A 134 0.22 -3.56 -17.99
C ARG A 134 1.64 -3.14 -17.63
N VAL A 135 2.11 -3.54 -16.46
CA VAL A 135 3.42 -3.22 -15.90
C VAL A 135 4.05 -4.50 -15.33
N PRO A 136 4.60 -5.39 -16.19
CA PRO A 136 5.09 -6.71 -15.77
C PRO A 136 6.16 -6.68 -14.67
N ASN A 137 6.92 -5.58 -14.57
CA ASN A 137 7.99 -5.38 -13.58
C ASN A 137 7.54 -4.63 -12.32
N ALA A 138 6.23 -4.40 -12.14
CA ALA A 138 5.70 -3.75 -10.94
C ALA A 138 5.90 -4.65 -9.70
N TYR A 139 6.14 -4.00 -8.57
CA TYR A 139 6.18 -4.68 -7.29
C TYR A 139 4.77 -4.73 -6.66
N ILE A 140 4.36 -5.91 -6.23
CA ILE A 140 3.07 -6.13 -5.56
C ILE A 140 3.34 -6.58 -4.13
N LEU A 141 2.98 -5.75 -3.16
CA LEU A 141 3.16 -6.06 -1.75
C LEU A 141 1.82 -6.51 -1.15
N ARG A 142 1.81 -7.67 -0.51
CA ARG A 142 0.62 -8.30 0.11
C ARG A 142 0.74 -8.29 1.64
N PRO A 143 0.72 -7.12 2.30
CA PRO A 143 0.92 -7.05 3.73
C PRO A 143 -0.21 -7.75 4.49
N PRO A 144 0.10 -8.31 5.67
CA PRO A 144 -0.91 -8.76 6.63
C PRO A 144 -1.57 -7.55 7.32
N TYR A 145 -2.07 -7.71 8.55
CA TYR A 145 -2.63 -6.59 9.30
C TYR A 145 -1.57 -5.52 9.58
N LEU A 146 -1.65 -4.40 8.84
CA LEU A 146 -0.81 -3.24 9.11
C LEU A 146 -1.26 -2.55 10.40
N TYR A 147 -0.29 -2.12 11.22
CA TYR A 147 -0.53 -1.39 12.45
C TYR A 147 0.52 -0.29 12.64
N GLY A 148 0.30 0.57 13.61
CA GLY A 148 1.24 1.63 13.98
C GLY A 148 0.61 3.02 14.02
N PRO A 149 1.44 4.07 14.07
CA PRO A 149 0.97 5.45 14.20
C PRO A 149 -0.03 5.82 13.11
N MET A 150 -1.03 6.62 13.48
CA MET A 150 -2.09 7.11 12.59
C MET A 150 -3.06 6.04 12.08
N ASN A 151 -3.02 4.81 12.65
CA ASN A 151 -4.01 3.80 12.30
C ASN A 151 -5.42 4.30 12.66
N ASN A 152 -6.29 4.32 11.67
CA ASN A 152 -7.68 4.76 11.82
C ASN A 152 -8.65 3.63 12.17
N VAL A 153 -8.14 2.40 12.30
CA VAL A 153 -8.91 1.22 12.71
C VAL A 153 -8.57 0.89 14.16
N TYR A 154 -9.57 0.96 15.03
CA TYR A 154 -9.45 0.63 16.46
C TYR A 154 -9.31 -0.88 16.64
N ARG A 155 -8.13 -1.40 16.46
CA ARG A 155 -7.79 -2.83 16.44
C ARG A 155 -6.75 -3.16 17.49
N GLU A 156 -5.46 -2.94 17.22
CA GLU A 156 -4.39 -3.11 18.21
C GLU A 156 -4.53 -2.13 19.38
N THR A 157 -5.00 -0.92 19.11
CA THR A 157 -5.25 0.11 20.11
C THR A 157 -6.28 -0.36 21.16
N PHE A 158 -7.28 -1.14 20.75
CA PHE A 158 -8.25 -1.73 21.66
C PHE A 158 -7.58 -2.59 22.75
N VAL A 159 -6.60 -3.41 22.34
CA VAL A 159 -5.86 -4.28 23.27
C VAL A 159 -5.03 -3.46 24.25
N PHE A 160 -4.33 -2.45 23.71
CA PHE A 160 -3.52 -1.54 24.53
C PHE A 160 -4.38 -0.74 25.53
N ASP A 161 -5.52 -0.21 25.08
CA ASP A 161 -6.45 0.50 25.97
C ASP A 161 -7.02 -0.40 27.07
N CYS A 162 -7.33 -1.65 26.75
CA CYS A 162 -7.75 -2.63 27.76
C CYS A 162 -6.64 -2.87 28.80
N ALA A 163 -5.39 -3.05 28.33
CA ALA A 163 -4.27 -3.27 29.23
C ALA A 163 -4.00 -2.05 30.13
N MET A 164 -3.99 -0.84 29.54
CA MET A 164 -3.73 0.40 30.29
C MET A 164 -4.82 0.73 31.31
N GLN A 165 -6.09 0.35 31.03
CA GLN A 165 -7.23 0.56 31.91
C GLN A 165 -7.50 -0.62 32.84
N ASN A 166 -6.65 -1.65 32.83
CA ASN A 166 -6.85 -2.91 33.55
C ASN A 166 -8.24 -3.54 33.25
N ARG A 167 -8.72 -3.40 32.01
CA ARG A 167 -10.01 -3.87 31.53
C ARG A 167 -9.87 -5.24 30.88
N LYS A 168 -10.73 -6.18 31.28
CA LYS A 168 -10.81 -7.50 30.63
C LYS A 168 -11.43 -7.40 29.24
N PHE A 169 -11.00 -8.27 28.32
CA PHE A 169 -11.64 -8.48 27.02
C PHE A 169 -11.69 -9.97 26.68
N TYR A 170 -12.58 -10.33 25.77
CA TYR A 170 -12.75 -11.72 25.35
C TYR A 170 -11.71 -12.10 24.31
N LEU A 171 -11.04 -13.24 24.50
CA LEU A 171 -10.24 -13.89 23.50
C LEU A 171 -11.11 -14.79 22.64
N PRO A 172 -10.98 -14.77 21.31
CA PRO A 172 -11.66 -15.72 20.44
C PRO A 172 -11.27 -17.17 20.77
N LYS A 173 -12.25 -18.05 20.91
CA LYS A 173 -12.08 -19.46 21.23
C LYS A 173 -11.19 -19.64 22.49
N ASP A 174 -10.11 -20.41 22.37
CA ASP A 174 -9.14 -20.72 23.42
C ASP A 174 -7.92 -19.76 23.43
N GLY A 175 -7.89 -18.76 22.56
CA GLY A 175 -6.77 -17.81 22.44
C GLY A 175 -5.57 -18.33 21.64
N SER A 176 -5.63 -19.53 21.08
CA SER A 176 -4.53 -20.13 20.31
C SER A 176 -4.37 -19.55 18.90
N MET A 177 -5.38 -18.79 18.43
CA MET A 177 -5.35 -18.19 17.08
C MET A 177 -4.18 -17.22 16.93
N LYS A 178 -3.34 -17.45 15.93
CA LYS A 178 -2.24 -16.56 15.59
C LYS A 178 -2.70 -15.50 14.61
N LEU A 179 -2.43 -14.24 14.93
CA LEU A 179 -2.61 -13.10 14.03
C LEU A 179 -1.25 -12.52 13.70
N GLN A 180 -1.00 -12.31 12.41
CA GLN A 180 0.23 -11.65 11.96
C GLN A 180 -0.03 -10.16 11.80
N PHE A 181 0.75 -9.37 12.52
CA PHE A 181 0.79 -7.91 12.39
C PHE A 181 2.10 -7.50 11.73
N PHE A 182 2.05 -6.42 10.95
CA PHE A 182 3.21 -5.84 10.31
C PHE A 182 3.21 -4.32 10.52
N HIS A 183 4.28 -3.79 11.11
CA HIS A 183 4.34 -2.37 11.43
C HIS A 183 4.51 -1.53 10.16
N VAL A 184 3.77 -0.43 10.04
CA VAL A 184 3.79 0.44 8.84
C VAL A 184 5.19 1.00 8.54
N LYS A 185 6.03 1.23 9.57
CA LYS A 185 7.42 1.63 9.40
C LYS A 185 8.26 0.53 8.72
N ASP A 186 7.99 -0.72 9.04
CA ASP A 186 8.74 -1.83 8.46
C ASP A 186 8.28 -2.09 7.01
N LEU A 187 7.02 -1.78 6.68
CA LEU A 187 6.58 -1.71 5.27
C LEU A 187 7.40 -0.69 4.49
N CYS A 188 7.60 0.52 5.03
CA CYS A 188 8.43 1.54 4.38
C CYS A 188 9.88 1.08 4.23
N ARG A 189 10.47 0.48 5.27
CA ARG A 189 11.83 -0.08 5.20
C ARG A 189 11.96 -1.18 4.17
N PHE A 190 10.95 -2.01 4.03
CA PHE A 190 10.93 -3.05 3.01
C PHE A 190 10.87 -2.46 1.60
N MET A 191 10.07 -1.41 1.38
CA MET A 191 10.06 -0.68 0.12
C MET A 191 11.43 -0.04 -0.19
N ASP A 192 12.13 0.50 0.82
CA ASP A 192 13.51 0.99 0.64
C ASP A 192 14.44 -0.11 0.12
N VAL A 193 14.38 -1.31 0.70
CA VAL A 193 15.20 -2.45 0.25
C VAL A 193 14.91 -2.80 -1.21
N ILE A 194 13.65 -2.82 -1.63
CA ILE A 194 13.26 -3.08 -3.02
C ILE A 194 13.90 -2.04 -3.97
N LEU A 195 13.78 -0.76 -3.65
CA LEU A 195 14.30 0.32 -4.48
C LEU A 195 15.85 0.30 -4.53
N GLU A 196 16.52 0.07 -3.39
CA GLU A 196 17.97 -0.04 -3.31
C GLU A 196 18.52 -1.26 -4.07
N MET A 197 17.85 -2.40 -4.02
CA MET A 197 18.28 -3.60 -4.75
C MET A 197 18.28 -3.35 -6.26
N LYS A 198 17.28 -2.68 -6.78
CA LYS A 198 17.21 -2.31 -8.20
C LYS A 198 18.39 -1.42 -8.61
N GLN A 199 18.69 -0.38 -7.84
CA GLN A 199 19.84 0.50 -8.11
C GLN A 199 21.16 -0.27 -8.16
N ARG A 200 21.39 -1.21 -7.22
CA ARG A 200 22.58 -2.07 -7.20
C ARG A 200 22.66 -3.02 -8.40
N PHE A 201 21.51 -3.47 -8.90
CA PHE A 201 21.46 -4.35 -10.07
C PHE A 201 21.82 -3.58 -11.35
N LEU A 202 21.27 -2.39 -11.54
CA LEU A 202 21.58 -1.52 -12.66
C LEU A 202 23.08 -1.12 -12.73
N LEU A 203 23.70 -0.86 -11.57
CA LEU A 203 25.13 -0.54 -11.48
C LEU A 203 26.06 -1.71 -11.80
N LYS A 204 25.59 -2.96 -11.76
CA LYS A 204 26.38 -4.15 -12.09
C LYS A 204 26.26 -4.60 -13.54
N THR A 205 25.25 -4.11 -14.24
CA THR A 205 24.93 -4.49 -15.64
C THR A 205 25.29 -3.40 -16.66
N GLY A 206 25.78 -2.25 -16.24
CA GLY A 206 26.33 -1.17 -17.05
C GLY A 206 27.85 -1.13 -16.95
#